data_257feb2686da396e7edcc603e2bcfc05
#
_entry.id   257feb2686da396e7edcc603e2bcfc05
#
_cell.length_a   1.000
_cell.length_b   1.000
_cell.length_c   1.000
_cell.angle_alpha   90.00
_cell.angle_beta   90.00
_cell.angle_gamma   90.00
#
_symmetry.space_group_name_H-M   'P 1'
#
loop_
_entity.id
_entity.type
_entity.pdbx_description
1 polymer ?
#
loop_
_entity_poly.entity_id
_entity_poly.type
_entity_poly.pdbx_seq_one_letter_code
_entity_poly.pdbx_strand_id
1 'polypeptide(L)'
;MTVKAARRAALEIVAALGVLIAPFVAYGDDRDALDEHRRLWEQASIDAYVYAYQKYCECHPETPPETYVTVRDAKVVDVRHQPFGFDHYVQAEPRNFEWYWTIDDLFDLVGNALERGSDLRVEFDAALGFPTYVFIDHDANLIGDEVDVRVTKLERLEE
;
A
#
# COMPACT_ATOMS: atom_id res chain seq x y z
N MET A 1 9.78 21.85 71.12
CA MET A 1 10.04 20.66 70.35
C MET A 1 9.13 20.69 69.13
N THR A 2 9.66 21.02 67.96
CA THR A 2 8.88 21.23 66.72
C THR A 2 9.29 20.19 65.73
N VAL A 3 8.41 19.27 65.39
CA VAL A 3 8.66 18.21 64.40
C VAL A 3 8.24 18.71 63.03
N LYS A 4 9.21 18.87 62.10
CA LYS A 4 8.96 19.20 60.71
C LYS A 4 8.57 17.93 59.94
N ALA A 5 7.37 17.88 59.39
CA ALA A 5 6.93 16.85 58.47
C ALA A 5 7.50 17.15 57.06
N ALA A 6 8.31 16.20 56.55
CA ALA A 6 8.80 16.24 55.19
C ALA A 6 7.73 15.71 54.22
N ARG A 7 7.24 16.53 53.30
CA ARG A 7 6.38 16.12 52.19
C ARG A 7 7.28 15.49 51.13
N ARG A 8 7.08 14.21 50.87
CA ARG A 8 7.63 13.52 49.67
C ARG A 8 6.77 13.85 48.47
N ALA A 9 7.33 14.55 47.50
CA ALA A 9 6.72 14.73 46.20
C ALA A 9 6.89 13.40 45.43
N ALA A 10 5.78 12.80 45.04
CA ALA A 10 5.77 11.68 44.11
C ALA A 10 5.96 12.25 42.70
N LEU A 11 7.06 11.86 42.03
CA LEU A 11 7.33 12.16 40.65
C LEU A 11 6.62 11.12 39.79
N GLU A 12 5.52 11.48 39.17
CA GLU A 12 4.84 10.63 38.18
C GLU A 12 5.62 10.67 36.89
N ILE A 13 6.30 9.55 36.58
CA ILE A 13 6.94 9.33 35.30
C ILE A 13 5.84 8.86 34.34
N VAL A 14 5.36 9.77 33.49
CA VAL A 14 4.54 9.42 32.32
C VAL A 14 5.48 8.80 31.27
N ALA A 15 5.48 7.49 31.21
CA ALA A 15 6.14 6.76 30.12
C ALA A 15 5.31 6.95 28.85
N ALA A 16 5.76 7.83 27.95
CA ALA A 16 5.24 7.91 26.59
C ALA A 16 5.68 6.63 25.86
N LEU A 17 4.75 5.68 25.66
CA LEU A 17 4.96 4.58 24.73
C LEU A 17 5.00 5.15 23.30
N GLY A 18 6.20 5.43 22.82
CA GLY A 18 6.45 5.62 21.40
C GLY A 18 6.28 4.26 20.71
N VAL A 19 5.23 4.10 19.95
CA VAL A 19 5.08 2.97 19.03
C VAL A 19 6.16 3.14 17.96
N LEU A 20 7.26 2.41 18.10
CA LEU A 20 8.25 2.23 17.04
C LEU A 20 7.61 1.30 16.00
N ILE A 21 7.12 1.89 14.91
CA ILE A 21 6.77 1.14 13.70
C ILE A 21 8.10 0.69 13.09
N ALA A 22 8.55 -0.51 13.43
CA ALA A 22 9.66 -1.13 12.75
C ALA A 22 9.20 -1.59 11.36
N PRO A 23 9.98 -1.36 10.29
CA PRO A 23 9.68 -1.96 9.00
C PRO A 23 9.75 -3.48 9.16
N PHE A 24 8.65 -4.13 8.89
CA PHE A 24 8.51 -5.58 8.98
C PHE A 24 9.21 -6.20 7.77
N VAL A 25 10.38 -6.78 7.96
CA VAL A 25 11.03 -7.62 6.95
C VAL A 25 10.63 -9.05 7.24
N ALA A 26 9.70 -9.57 6.46
CA ALA A 26 9.11 -10.87 6.66
C ALA A 26 9.88 -11.95 5.89
N TYR A 27 10.26 -13.02 6.61
CA TYR A 27 10.65 -14.31 6.07
C TYR A 27 9.90 -15.38 6.88
N GLY A 28 8.97 -16.09 6.26
CA GLY A 28 8.36 -17.30 6.82
C GLY A 28 6.92 -17.19 7.30
N ASP A 29 6.48 -15.99 7.74
CA ASP A 29 5.07 -15.71 8.14
C ASP A 29 4.32 -14.87 7.09
N ASP A 30 4.86 -14.74 5.88
CA ASP A 30 4.40 -13.76 4.90
C ASP A 30 3.01 -14.07 4.34
N ARG A 31 2.69 -15.36 4.23
CA ARG A 31 1.36 -15.76 3.76
C ARG A 31 0.28 -15.48 4.80
N ASP A 32 0.55 -15.76 6.07
CA ASP A 32 -0.40 -15.49 7.15
C ASP A 32 -0.65 -13.98 7.27
N ALA A 33 0.41 -13.18 7.13
CA ALA A 33 0.30 -11.72 7.10
C ALA A 33 -0.51 -11.22 5.90
N LEU A 34 -0.25 -11.76 4.70
CA LEU A 34 -1.02 -11.44 3.50
C LEU A 34 -2.50 -11.75 3.68
N ASP A 35 -2.81 -12.94 4.20
CA ASP A 35 -4.19 -13.40 4.42
C ASP A 35 -4.90 -12.57 5.50
N GLU A 36 -4.19 -12.13 6.55
CA GLU A 36 -4.74 -11.24 7.57
C GLU A 36 -5.09 -9.86 6.98
N HIS A 37 -4.19 -9.28 6.20
CA HIS A 37 -4.40 -7.96 5.57
C HIS A 37 -5.48 -8.01 4.49
N ARG A 38 -5.53 -9.07 3.67
CA ARG A 38 -6.61 -9.29 2.70
C ARG A 38 -7.96 -9.38 3.40
N ARG A 39 -8.05 -10.09 4.52
CA ARG A 39 -9.31 -10.18 5.30
C ARG A 39 -9.74 -8.83 5.88
N LEU A 40 -8.79 -7.98 6.32
CA LEU A 40 -9.13 -6.60 6.75
C LEU A 40 -9.72 -5.79 5.59
N TRP A 41 -9.14 -5.89 4.40
CA TRP A 41 -9.66 -5.26 3.20
C TRP A 41 -11.05 -5.73 2.83
N GLU A 42 -11.27 -7.05 2.80
CA GLU A 42 -12.57 -7.65 2.50
C GLU A 42 -13.65 -7.22 3.52
N GLN A 43 -13.29 -7.17 4.82
CA GLN A 43 -14.21 -6.72 5.88
C GLN A 43 -14.56 -5.24 5.75
N ALA A 44 -13.71 -4.43 5.15
CA ALA A 44 -13.99 -3.02 4.89
C ALA A 44 -15.11 -2.81 3.87
N SER A 45 -15.44 -3.84 3.06
CA SER A 45 -16.55 -3.87 2.09
C SER A 45 -16.60 -2.62 1.22
N ILE A 46 -15.46 -2.32 0.55
CA ILE A 46 -15.31 -1.12 -0.27
C ILE A 46 -15.46 -1.51 -1.74
N ASP A 47 -16.65 -1.38 -2.30
CA ASP A 47 -16.95 -1.73 -3.68
C ASP A 47 -16.62 -0.64 -4.70
N ALA A 48 -16.51 0.62 -4.23
CA ALA A 48 -16.17 1.76 -5.06
C ALA A 48 -15.14 2.66 -4.37
N TYR A 49 -14.03 2.92 -5.06
CA TYR A 49 -12.94 3.75 -4.53
C TYR A 49 -12.12 4.40 -5.65
N VAL A 50 -11.39 5.45 -5.30
CA VAL A 50 -10.32 6.02 -6.10
C VAL A 50 -9.02 5.97 -5.30
N TYR A 51 -7.92 5.67 -5.95
CA TYR A 51 -6.62 5.67 -5.29
C TYR A 51 -5.52 6.27 -6.17
N ALA A 52 -4.52 6.88 -5.54
CA ALA A 52 -3.34 7.37 -6.24
C ALA A 52 -2.31 6.24 -6.36
N TYR A 53 -1.82 6.04 -7.59
CA TYR A 53 -1.05 4.90 -8.01
C TYR A 53 0.23 5.33 -8.69
N GLN A 54 1.34 4.72 -8.30
CA GLN A 54 2.64 4.83 -8.99
C GLN A 54 3.18 3.44 -9.24
N LYS A 55 3.60 3.17 -10.46
CA LYS A 55 4.21 1.90 -10.87
C LYS A 55 5.49 2.17 -11.61
N TYR A 56 6.57 1.56 -11.15
CA TYR A 56 7.86 1.55 -11.80
C TYR A 56 8.17 0.13 -12.26
N CYS A 57 8.24 -0.09 -13.55
CA CYS A 57 8.68 -1.34 -14.15
C CYS A 57 9.09 -1.06 -15.58
N GLU A 58 9.99 -1.83 -16.14
CA GLU A 58 10.28 -1.80 -17.56
C GLU A 58 9.21 -2.51 -18.43
N CYS A 59 8.10 -2.90 -17.79
CA CYS A 59 7.03 -3.69 -18.39
C CYS A 59 6.08 -2.91 -19.30
N HIS A 60 6.05 -1.56 -19.23
CA HIS A 60 5.27 -0.72 -20.13
C HIS A 60 5.59 0.78 -19.95
N PRO A 61 5.16 1.65 -20.91
CA PRO A 61 5.50 3.05 -20.87
C PRO A 61 5.20 3.65 -19.51
N GLU A 62 6.14 4.44 -19.07
CA GLU A 62 6.24 5.10 -17.77
C GLU A 62 4.88 5.47 -17.20
N THR A 63 4.52 4.89 -16.06
CA THR A 63 3.35 5.35 -15.32
C THR A 63 3.69 6.74 -14.81
N PRO A 64 3.02 7.79 -15.28
CA PRO A 64 3.30 9.15 -14.85
C PRO A 64 3.19 9.25 -13.32
N PRO A 65 3.96 10.13 -12.67
CA PRO A 65 3.74 10.43 -11.27
C PRO A 65 2.27 10.87 -11.10
N GLU A 66 1.62 10.38 -10.05
CA GLU A 66 0.21 10.62 -9.74
C GLU A 66 -0.79 10.19 -10.84
N THR A 67 -0.94 8.89 -10.97
CA THR A 67 -2.07 8.29 -11.69
C THR A 67 -3.19 7.99 -10.70
N TYR A 68 -4.39 8.46 -10.97
CA TYR A 68 -5.58 8.17 -10.19
C TYR A 68 -6.39 7.09 -10.89
N VAL A 69 -6.62 5.99 -10.19
CA VAL A 69 -7.38 4.85 -10.68
C VAL A 69 -8.70 4.77 -9.92
N THR A 70 -9.80 4.75 -10.65
CA THR A 70 -11.14 4.57 -10.09
C THR A 70 -11.59 3.14 -10.31
N VAL A 71 -12.00 2.50 -9.23
CA VAL A 71 -12.50 1.12 -9.23
C VAL A 71 -13.96 1.12 -8.80
N ARG A 72 -14.78 0.31 -9.46
CA ARG A 72 -16.15 -0.03 -9.06
C ARG A 72 -16.41 -1.50 -9.37
N ASP A 73 -17.06 -2.20 -8.45
CA ASP A 73 -17.37 -3.63 -8.60
C ASP A 73 -16.15 -4.45 -9.03
N ALA A 74 -15.03 -4.27 -8.32
CA ALA A 74 -13.73 -4.91 -8.58
C ALA A 74 -13.17 -4.69 -10.01
N LYS A 75 -13.55 -3.59 -10.68
CA LYS A 75 -13.08 -3.26 -12.03
C LYS A 75 -12.58 -1.83 -12.10
N VAL A 76 -11.49 -1.63 -12.82
CA VAL A 76 -11.02 -0.29 -13.19
C VAL A 76 -12.01 0.31 -14.19
N VAL A 77 -12.61 1.46 -13.83
CA VAL A 77 -13.63 2.15 -14.64
C VAL A 77 -13.19 3.51 -15.14
N ASP A 78 -12.18 4.11 -14.51
CA ASP A 78 -11.58 5.38 -14.96
C ASP A 78 -10.12 5.44 -14.52
N VAL A 79 -9.27 6.04 -15.36
CA VAL A 79 -7.86 6.29 -15.05
C VAL A 79 -7.50 7.68 -15.53
N ARG A 80 -6.95 8.50 -14.63
CA ARG A 80 -6.49 9.85 -14.91
C ARG A 80 -5.04 10.02 -14.49
N HIS A 81 -4.23 10.55 -15.37
CA HIS A 81 -2.82 10.83 -15.10
C HIS A 81 -2.42 12.20 -15.61
N GLN A 82 -1.39 12.78 -14.99
CA GLN A 82 -0.78 14.01 -15.45
C GLN A 82 0.46 13.66 -16.30
N PRO A 83 0.42 13.87 -17.61
CA PRO A 83 1.57 13.62 -18.46
C PRO A 83 2.73 14.55 -18.10
N PHE A 84 3.96 14.06 -18.29
CA PHE A 84 5.16 14.85 -18.02
C PHE A 84 5.16 16.17 -18.80
N GLY A 85 5.35 17.30 -18.08
CA GLY A 85 5.38 18.64 -18.67
C GLY A 85 4.01 19.28 -18.92
N PHE A 86 2.93 18.64 -18.48
CA PHE A 86 1.56 19.20 -18.53
C PHE A 86 1.07 19.58 -17.13
N ASP A 87 0.20 20.56 -17.05
CA ASP A 87 -0.43 21.07 -15.82
C ASP A 87 -1.88 20.57 -15.62
N HIS A 88 -2.32 19.63 -16.46
CA HIS A 88 -3.67 19.07 -16.41
C HIS A 88 -3.65 17.55 -16.51
N TYR A 89 -4.68 16.93 -15.93
CA TYR A 89 -4.92 15.50 -16.04
C TYR A 89 -5.55 15.12 -17.36
N VAL A 90 -5.12 14.01 -17.92
CA VAL A 90 -5.74 13.36 -19.07
C VAL A 90 -6.32 12.02 -18.66
N GLN A 91 -7.41 11.61 -19.28
CA GLN A 91 -8.00 10.31 -19.09
C GLN A 91 -7.29 9.29 -19.98
N ALA A 92 -6.96 8.13 -19.42
CA ALA A 92 -6.47 7.02 -20.21
C ALA A 92 -7.58 6.43 -21.09
N GLU A 93 -7.21 5.86 -22.23
CA GLU A 93 -8.17 5.17 -23.08
C GLU A 93 -8.67 3.89 -22.39
N PRO A 94 -9.97 3.55 -22.46
CA PRO A 94 -10.54 2.38 -21.78
C PRO A 94 -9.85 1.06 -22.12
N ARG A 95 -9.31 0.91 -23.33
CA ARG A 95 -8.54 -0.27 -23.73
C ARG A 95 -7.26 -0.48 -22.91
N ASN A 96 -6.80 0.54 -22.19
CA ASN A 96 -5.58 0.50 -21.39
C ASN A 96 -5.88 0.28 -19.90
N PHE A 97 -7.15 0.17 -19.50
CA PHE A 97 -7.51 0.00 -18.09
C PHE A 97 -6.99 -1.31 -17.51
N GLU A 98 -6.81 -2.34 -18.31
CA GLU A 98 -6.19 -3.61 -17.93
C GLU A 98 -4.72 -3.49 -17.48
N TRP A 99 -4.06 -2.37 -17.76
CA TRP A 99 -2.69 -2.13 -17.30
C TRP A 99 -2.61 -1.62 -15.86
N TYR A 100 -3.76 -1.25 -15.30
CA TYR A 100 -3.87 -0.72 -13.96
C TYR A 100 -4.54 -1.74 -13.05
N TRP A 101 -3.95 -1.97 -11.90
CA TRP A 101 -4.37 -2.99 -10.97
C TRP A 101 -5.39 -2.45 -9.98
N THR A 102 -6.39 -3.24 -9.63
CA THR A 102 -7.24 -3.02 -8.47
C THR A 102 -6.45 -3.35 -7.19
N ILE A 103 -7.00 -3.03 -6.02
CA ILE A 103 -6.41 -3.47 -4.75
C ILE A 103 -6.40 -5.00 -4.65
N ASP A 104 -7.43 -5.67 -5.17
CA ASP A 104 -7.48 -7.14 -5.20
C ASP A 104 -6.40 -7.73 -6.10
N ASP A 105 -6.14 -7.13 -7.27
CA ASP A 105 -5.03 -7.51 -8.15
C ASP A 105 -3.67 -7.35 -7.46
N LEU A 106 -3.48 -6.33 -6.62
CA LEU A 106 -2.25 -6.15 -5.84
C LEU A 106 -2.06 -7.26 -4.80
N PHE A 107 -3.13 -7.71 -4.13
CA PHE A 107 -3.07 -8.87 -3.26
C PHE A 107 -2.70 -10.14 -4.01
N ASP A 108 -3.28 -10.35 -5.20
CA ASP A 108 -2.98 -11.49 -6.04
C ASP A 108 -1.53 -11.45 -6.56
N LEU A 109 -1.03 -10.27 -6.90
CA LEU A 109 0.36 -10.05 -7.29
C LEU A 109 1.32 -10.48 -6.17
N VAL A 110 1.07 -10.03 -4.93
CA VAL A 110 1.86 -10.40 -3.75
C VAL A 110 1.79 -11.92 -3.51
N GLY A 111 0.59 -12.50 -3.55
CA GLY A 111 0.39 -13.95 -3.39
C GLY A 111 1.17 -14.78 -4.41
N ASN A 112 1.12 -14.37 -5.68
CA ASN A 112 1.87 -15.03 -6.75
C ASN A 112 3.39 -14.91 -6.56
N ALA A 113 3.89 -13.76 -6.08
CA ALA A 113 5.31 -13.57 -5.79
C ALA A 113 5.78 -14.50 -4.67
N LEU A 114 5.00 -14.62 -3.58
CA LEU A 114 5.28 -15.57 -2.48
C LEU A 114 5.34 -17.02 -2.98
N GLU A 115 4.41 -17.43 -3.84
CA GLU A 115 4.39 -18.79 -4.39
C GLU A 115 5.61 -19.11 -5.26
N ARG A 116 6.14 -18.11 -5.96
CA ARG A 116 7.32 -18.26 -6.83
C ARG A 116 8.63 -18.15 -6.07
N GLY A 117 8.61 -17.68 -4.81
CA GLY A 117 9.82 -17.42 -4.02
C GLY A 117 10.63 -16.22 -4.53
N SER A 118 9.94 -15.24 -5.13
CA SER A 118 10.55 -13.96 -5.56
C SER A 118 11.06 -13.16 -4.36
N ASP A 119 12.07 -12.29 -4.53
CA ASP A 119 12.38 -11.28 -3.50
C ASP A 119 11.23 -10.29 -3.43
N LEU A 120 10.59 -10.22 -2.27
CA LEU A 120 9.36 -9.48 -2.05
C LEU A 120 9.50 -8.55 -0.85
N ARG A 121 9.04 -7.30 -1.02
CA ARG A 121 8.80 -6.36 0.09
C ARG A 121 7.41 -5.80 -0.07
N VAL A 122 6.61 -5.89 0.98
CA VAL A 122 5.25 -5.36 0.98
C VAL A 122 5.00 -4.56 2.26
N GLU A 123 4.31 -3.43 2.12
CA GLU A 123 3.77 -2.64 3.23
C GLU A 123 2.27 -2.56 3.06
N PHE A 124 1.54 -2.59 4.18
CA PHE A 124 0.08 -2.55 4.20
C PHE A 124 -0.44 -1.35 4.99
N ASP A 125 -1.60 -0.86 4.61
CA ASP A 125 -2.35 0.10 5.42
C ASP A 125 -2.81 -0.56 6.71
N ALA A 126 -2.53 0.08 7.84
CA ALA A 126 -2.81 -0.50 9.16
C ALA A 126 -4.32 -0.55 9.50
N ALA A 127 -5.14 0.26 8.86
CA ALA A 127 -6.58 0.36 9.14
C ALA A 127 -7.43 -0.48 8.19
N LEU A 128 -7.10 -0.45 6.90
CA LEU A 128 -7.88 -1.09 5.85
C LEU A 128 -7.20 -2.35 5.28
N GLY A 129 -5.92 -2.57 5.57
CA GLY A 129 -5.18 -3.76 5.17
C GLY A 129 -4.67 -3.75 3.73
N PHE A 130 -5.02 -2.80 2.86
CA PHE A 130 -4.59 -2.82 1.47
C PHE A 130 -3.07 -2.59 1.32
N PRO A 131 -2.43 -3.15 0.27
CA PRO A 131 -1.01 -2.93 0.01
C PRO A 131 -0.74 -1.46 -0.34
N THR A 132 0.12 -0.79 0.43
CA THR A 132 0.58 0.59 0.18
C THR A 132 1.89 0.63 -0.59
N TYR A 133 2.69 -0.41 -0.48
CA TYR A 133 3.93 -0.60 -1.21
C TYR A 133 4.12 -2.07 -1.57
N VAL A 134 4.49 -2.34 -2.80
CA VAL A 134 4.85 -3.69 -3.27
C VAL A 134 6.10 -3.57 -4.13
N PHE A 135 7.16 -4.25 -3.74
CA PHE A 135 8.36 -4.46 -4.55
C PHE A 135 8.56 -5.95 -4.77
N ILE A 136 8.74 -6.35 -6.00
CA ILE A 136 8.99 -7.73 -6.40
C ILE A 136 10.17 -7.74 -7.35
N ASP A 137 11.17 -8.55 -7.06
CA ASP A 137 12.24 -8.94 -7.96
C ASP A 137 12.04 -10.42 -8.28
N HIS A 138 11.72 -10.73 -9.53
CA HIS A 138 11.40 -12.09 -9.95
C HIS A 138 12.63 -12.96 -10.13
N ASP A 139 13.75 -12.39 -10.58
CA ASP A 139 15.04 -13.07 -10.72
C ASP A 139 16.19 -12.06 -10.57
N ALA A 140 16.87 -12.09 -9.44
CA ALA A 140 18.00 -11.21 -9.11
C ALA A 140 19.16 -11.21 -10.15
N ASN A 141 19.14 -12.08 -11.14
CA ASN A 141 20.12 -12.12 -12.23
C ASN A 141 19.61 -11.43 -13.51
N LEU A 142 18.35 -11.04 -13.56
CA LEU A 142 17.75 -10.29 -14.66
C LEU A 142 17.61 -8.82 -14.28
N ILE A 143 17.78 -7.94 -15.24
CA ILE A 143 17.59 -6.51 -15.06
C ILE A 143 16.29 -6.15 -15.78
N GLY A 144 15.40 -5.44 -15.07
CA GLY A 144 14.15 -4.92 -15.65
C GLY A 144 12.95 -5.86 -15.48
N ASP A 145 13.04 -6.89 -14.65
CA ASP A 145 11.93 -7.74 -14.26
C ASP A 145 11.33 -7.36 -12.88
N GLU A 146 11.88 -6.29 -12.28
CA GLU A 146 11.39 -5.76 -11.01
C GLU A 146 10.07 -5.00 -11.21
N VAL A 147 9.23 -5.09 -10.20
CA VAL A 147 7.98 -4.35 -10.08
C VAL A 147 7.99 -3.56 -8.78
N ASP A 148 7.88 -2.24 -8.87
CA ASP A 148 7.71 -1.35 -7.72
C ASP A 148 6.37 -0.63 -7.86
N VAL A 149 5.48 -0.81 -6.90
CA VAL A 149 4.15 -0.21 -6.87
C VAL A 149 3.92 0.52 -5.57
N ARG A 150 3.36 1.73 -5.66
CA ARG A 150 2.98 2.54 -4.51
C ARG A 150 1.53 2.98 -4.61
N VAL A 151 0.78 2.78 -3.54
CA VAL A 151 -0.57 3.32 -3.35
C VAL A 151 -0.48 4.38 -2.24
N THR A 152 -0.64 5.65 -2.61
CA THR A 152 -0.39 6.76 -1.68
C THR A 152 -1.64 7.38 -1.09
N LYS A 153 -2.78 7.19 -1.73
CA LYS A 153 -4.09 7.70 -1.29
C LYS A 153 -5.16 6.69 -1.67
N LEU A 154 -6.11 6.49 -0.83
CA LEU A 154 -7.31 5.72 -1.15
C LEU A 154 -8.51 6.40 -0.52
N GLU A 155 -9.51 6.70 -1.33
CA GLU A 155 -10.75 7.36 -0.93
C GLU A 155 -11.93 6.50 -1.39
N ARG A 156 -12.86 6.24 -0.47
CA ARG A 156 -14.13 5.57 -0.81
C ARG A 156 -14.99 6.52 -1.64
N LEU A 157 -15.67 5.98 -2.62
CA LEU A 157 -16.68 6.72 -3.37
C LEU A 157 -18.04 6.37 -2.76
N GLU A 158 -18.83 7.40 -2.47
CA GLU A 158 -20.24 7.22 -2.12
C GLU A 158 -21.04 6.86 -3.39
N GLU A 159 -22.08 6.05 -3.24
CA GLU A 159 -23.01 5.70 -4.30
C GLU A 159 -23.90 6.89 -4.68
#